data_33ec2d48cb577ad57027d110f30a4a71
#
_entry.id   33ec2d48cb577ad57027d110f30a4a71
#
_cell.length_a   1.000
_cell.length_b   1.000
_cell.length_c   1.000
_cell.angle_alpha   90.00
_cell.angle_beta   90.00
_cell.angle_gamma   90.00
#
_symmetry.space_group_name_H-M   'P 1'
#
loop_
_entity.id
_entity.type
_entity.pdbx_description
1 polymer ?
#
loop_
_entity_poly.entity_id
_entity_poly.type
_entity_poly.pdbx_seq_one_letter_code
_entity_poly.pdbx_strand_id
1 'polypeptide(L)'
;MDSSSPSRPQARQSVQHPFALRSFAPSPASLALAGSMRRDGDHLSLRYRLEDPEGLVLVPPAIAAPRRSYDLWTSTCFEFFLAEPGAEPYWEGNLAPSGDWNLFRLSGYRQGLTPEPAISALPFVVERAGGGLDLMVTLDLGALPLAGRPLELAVTAVVELRDGEILYWALAHPGEQADFHWREGFGLRL
;
A
#
# COMPACT_ATOMS: atom_id res chain seq x y z
N MET A 1 -18.28 -46.38 -24.97
CA MET A 1 -17.48 -45.19 -25.37
C MET A 1 -17.88 -44.08 -24.42
N ASP A 2 -17.14 -43.97 -23.34
CA ASP A 2 -17.43 -43.04 -22.26
C ASP A 2 -16.58 -41.79 -22.48
N SER A 3 -17.23 -40.71 -22.88
CA SER A 3 -16.60 -39.44 -23.17
C SER A 3 -16.69 -38.54 -21.94
N SER A 4 -15.82 -38.76 -20.99
CA SER A 4 -15.63 -37.88 -19.85
C SER A 4 -14.85 -36.62 -20.29
N SER A 5 -15.54 -35.52 -20.53
CA SER A 5 -14.92 -34.22 -20.75
C SER A 5 -14.25 -33.73 -19.47
N PRO A 6 -13.00 -33.24 -19.51
CA PRO A 6 -12.35 -32.69 -18.35
C PRO A 6 -13.05 -31.40 -17.92
N SER A 7 -13.45 -31.33 -16.66
CA SER A 7 -14.03 -30.15 -16.03
C SER A 7 -13.01 -29.02 -16.08
N ARG A 8 -13.38 -27.92 -16.71
CA ARG A 8 -12.63 -26.67 -16.75
C ARG A 8 -12.45 -26.15 -15.31
N PRO A 9 -11.24 -25.81 -14.85
CA PRO A 9 -11.07 -25.26 -13.52
C PRO A 9 -11.88 -23.97 -13.41
N GLN A 10 -12.79 -23.92 -12.44
CA GLN A 10 -13.51 -22.70 -12.10
C GLN A 10 -12.49 -21.67 -11.64
N ALA A 11 -12.38 -20.57 -12.36
CA ALA A 11 -11.59 -19.41 -11.93
C ALA A 11 -12.10 -18.98 -10.54
N ARG A 12 -11.24 -19.05 -9.53
CA ARG A 12 -11.57 -18.54 -8.20
C ARG A 12 -11.89 -17.06 -8.38
N GLN A 13 -13.11 -16.67 -8.06
CA GLN A 13 -13.47 -15.25 -8.05
C GLN A 13 -12.59 -14.58 -7.01
N SER A 14 -11.72 -13.68 -7.47
CA SER A 14 -10.87 -12.90 -6.58
C SER A 14 -11.76 -11.89 -5.86
N VAL A 15 -11.73 -11.97 -4.53
CA VAL A 15 -12.51 -11.07 -3.66
C VAL A 15 -11.78 -9.73 -3.56
N GLN A 16 -12.51 -8.65 -3.76
CA GLN A 16 -12.04 -7.30 -3.51
C GLN A 16 -12.35 -6.92 -2.06
N HIS A 17 -11.35 -6.45 -1.35
CA HIS A 17 -11.44 -6.00 0.04
C HIS A 17 -11.37 -4.47 0.07
N PRO A 18 -12.49 -3.76 0.30
CA PRO A 18 -12.45 -2.32 0.48
C PRO A 18 -11.83 -1.96 1.83
N PHE A 19 -11.23 -0.78 1.90
CA PHE A 19 -10.74 -0.19 3.15
C PHE A 19 -10.99 1.32 3.20
N ALA A 20 -11.06 1.85 4.42
CA ALA A 20 -11.01 3.28 4.70
C ALA A 20 -9.96 3.52 5.78
N LEU A 21 -9.10 4.50 5.55
CA LEU A 21 -8.06 4.87 6.51
C LEU A 21 -8.58 5.95 7.45
N ARG A 22 -7.97 6.03 8.62
CA ARG A 22 -8.24 7.03 9.63
C ARG A 22 -6.97 7.81 9.91
N SER A 23 -7.09 9.11 10.05
CA SER A 23 -5.98 9.94 10.51
C SER A 23 -5.73 9.69 11.99
N PHE A 24 -4.47 9.66 12.41
CA PHE A 24 -4.07 9.57 13.81
C PHE A 24 -4.43 10.84 14.58
N ALA A 25 -4.09 11.99 14.03
CA ALA A 25 -4.48 13.30 14.54
C ALA A 25 -5.78 13.79 13.88
N PRO A 26 -6.48 14.78 14.46
CA PRO A 26 -7.58 15.45 13.78
C PRO A 26 -7.16 15.91 12.38
N SER A 27 -8.00 15.68 11.39
CA SER A 27 -7.75 16.06 9.99
C SER A 27 -8.89 16.94 9.47
N PRO A 28 -8.64 17.77 8.42
CA PRO A 28 -9.73 18.49 7.76
C PRO A 28 -10.86 17.53 7.33
N ALA A 29 -12.09 17.92 7.60
CA ALA A 29 -13.27 17.08 7.35
C ALA A 29 -13.51 16.79 5.85
N SER A 30 -12.93 17.61 4.97
CA SER A 30 -12.96 17.44 3.51
C SER A 30 -11.97 16.39 3.00
N LEU A 31 -10.99 15.97 3.82
CA LEU A 31 -10.05 14.93 3.44
C LEU A 31 -10.60 13.55 3.77
N ALA A 32 -10.53 12.64 2.80
CA ALA A 32 -10.82 11.23 3.01
C ALA A 32 -9.81 10.37 2.26
N LEU A 33 -9.43 9.26 2.86
CA LEU A 33 -8.53 8.30 2.25
C LEU A 33 -9.13 6.90 2.37
N ALA A 34 -9.42 6.32 1.23
CA ALA A 34 -10.02 4.99 1.14
C ALA A 34 -9.43 4.22 -0.04
N GLY A 35 -9.86 3.00 -0.24
CA GLY A 35 -9.41 2.24 -1.39
C GLY A 35 -9.89 0.80 -1.36
N SER A 36 -9.19 -0.01 -2.10
CA SER A 36 -9.46 -1.44 -2.15
C SER A 36 -8.19 -2.22 -2.47
N MET A 37 -8.17 -3.45 -2.03
CA MET A 37 -7.14 -4.41 -2.37
C MET A 37 -7.76 -5.70 -2.90
N ARG A 38 -6.98 -6.41 -3.72
CA ARG A 38 -7.38 -7.68 -4.31
C ARG A 38 -6.14 -8.53 -4.49
N ARG A 39 -6.25 -9.82 -4.12
CA ARG A 39 -5.26 -10.81 -4.49
C ARG A 39 -5.82 -11.75 -5.55
N ASP A 40 -5.04 -11.99 -6.60
CA ASP A 40 -5.35 -12.93 -7.65
C ASP A 40 -4.11 -13.80 -7.92
N GLY A 41 -4.10 -15.01 -7.34
CA GLY A 41 -2.89 -15.83 -7.32
C GLY A 41 -1.76 -15.12 -6.58
N ASP A 42 -0.66 -14.88 -7.28
CA ASP A 42 0.51 -14.18 -6.76
C ASP A 42 0.55 -12.68 -7.11
N HIS A 43 -0.54 -12.12 -7.60
CA HIS A 43 -0.65 -10.68 -7.85
C HIS A 43 -1.48 -10.01 -6.76
N LEU A 44 -0.88 -9.04 -6.08
CA LEU A 44 -1.54 -8.17 -5.11
C LEU A 44 -1.75 -6.79 -5.72
N SER A 45 -3.00 -6.42 -5.94
CA SER A 45 -3.36 -5.09 -6.45
C SER A 45 -3.92 -4.24 -5.32
N LEU A 46 -3.43 -3.00 -5.21
CA LEU A 46 -3.93 -1.99 -4.29
C LEU A 46 -4.35 -0.75 -5.08
N ARG A 47 -5.47 -0.17 -4.68
CA ARG A 47 -5.93 1.13 -5.14
C ARG A 47 -6.18 2.01 -3.93
N TYR A 48 -5.58 3.21 -3.94
CA TYR A 48 -5.84 4.29 -3.00
C TYR A 48 -6.66 5.35 -3.70
N ARG A 49 -7.58 5.96 -2.98
CA ARG A 49 -8.33 7.14 -3.37
C ARG A 49 -8.16 8.18 -2.27
N LEU A 50 -7.46 9.25 -2.55
CA LEU A 50 -7.41 10.45 -1.73
C LEU A 50 -8.43 11.45 -2.26
N GLU A 51 -9.37 11.86 -1.42
CA GLU A 51 -10.30 12.96 -1.67
C GLU A 51 -9.76 14.23 -1.01
N ASP A 52 -9.57 15.26 -1.81
CA ASP A 52 -9.04 16.56 -1.42
C ASP A 52 -9.70 17.67 -2.26
N PRO A 53 -10.99 17.91 -2.09
CA PRO A 53 -11.73 18.88 -2.90
C PRO A 53 -11.27 20.33 -2.69
N GLU A 54 -10.62 20.62 -1.58
CA GLU A 54 -10.12 21.95 -1.24
C GLU A 54 -8.66 22.17 -1.69
N GLY A 55 -7.96 21.11 -2.14
CA GLY A 55 -6.58 21.20 -2.60
C GLY A 55 -5.59 21.46 -1.48
N LEU A 56 -5.85 20.93 -0.28
CA LEU A 56 -5.03 21.14 0.92
C LEU A 56 -3.73 20.34 0.91
N VAL A 57 -3.72 19.20 0.21
CA VAL A 57 -2.59 18.27 0.22
C VAL A 57 -1.48 18.76 -0.68
N LEU A 58 -0.26 18.70 -0.18
CA LEU A 58 0.95 18.85 -0.99
C LEU A 58 1.22 17.55 -1.76
N VAL A 59 0.83 17.54 -3.03
CA VAL A 59 1.05 16.38 -3.91
C VAL A 59 2.28 16.64 -4.78
N PRO A 60 3.40 15.92 -4.57
CA PRO A 60 4.60 16.07 -5.40
C PRO A 60 4.29 15.92 -6.90
N PRO A 61 4.86 16.75 -7.78
CA PRO A 61 4.63 16.64 -9.21
C PRO A 61 5.20 15.33 -9.76
N ALA A 62 4.57 14.80 -10.80
CA ALA A 62 5.09 13.63 -11.51
C ALA A 62 6.46 13.95 -12.14
N ILE A 63 7.40 13.02 -12.04
CA ILE A 63 8.73 13.12 -12.64
C ILE A 63 8.82 12.25 -13.90
N ALA A 64 9.68 12.67 -14.84
CA ALA A 64 9.80 12.00 -16.13
C ALA A 64 10.45 10.60 -16.04
N ALA A 65 11.28 10.37 -15.00
CA ALA A 65 12.01 9.12 -14.81
C ALA A 65 11.87 8.64 -13.34
N PRO A 66 10.75 8.00 -13.00
CA PRO A 66 10.56 7.41 -11.66
C PRO A 66 11.66 6.40 -11.33
N ARG A 67 12.09 6.42 -10.08
CA ARG A 67 13.18 5.57 -9.60
C ARG A 67 12.92 5.08 -8.19
N ARG A 68 13.68 4.07 -7.78
CA ARG A 68 13.76 3.65 -6.40
C ARG A 68 14.43 4.73 -5.57
N SER A 69 13.76 5.22 -4.54
CA SER A 69 14.21 6.32 -3.68
C SER A 69 14.00 6.01 -2.21
N TYR A 70 14.78 6.66 -1.35
CA TYR A 70 14.64 6.60 0.11
C TYR A 70 13.83 7.80 0.61
N ASP A 71 13.43 7.74 1.87
CA ASP A 71 12.80 8.83 2.63
C ASP A 71 11.50 9.37 1.98
N LEU A 72 10.80 8.54 1.20
CA LEU A 72 9.55 8.93 0.55
C LEU A 72 8.46 9.28 1.57
N TRP A 73 8.50 8.66 2.77
CA TRP A 73 7.60 8.89 3.90
C TRP A 73 7.78 10.26 4.59
N THR A 74 8.73 11.07 4.16
CA THR A 74 8.91 12.44 4.67
C THR A 74 7.98 13.47 4.03
N SER A 75 7.22 13.07 3.02
CA SER A 75 6.20 13.87 2.33
C SER A 75 4.99 12.99 2.02
N THR A 76 4.06 13.45 1.17
CA THR A 76 2.90 12.63 0.77
C THR A 76 3.34 11.34 0.10
N CYS A 77 3.05 10.21 0.76
CA CYS A 77 3.45 8.86 0.38
C CYS A 77 2.33 7.87 0.73
N PHE A 78 2.04 6.95 -0.20
CA PHE A 78 1.11 5.85 0.03
C PHE A 78 1.91 4.60 0.32
N GLU A 79 1.53 3.88 1.40
CA GLU A 79 2.34 2.80 1.92
C GLU A 79 1.52 1.55 2.15
N PHE A 80 2.16 0.41 2.03
CA PHE A 80 1.61 -0.87 2.42
C PHE A 80 2.66 -1.73 3.10
N PHE A 81 2.21 -2.53 4.05
CA PHE A 81 3.06 -3.48 4.76
C PHE A 81 2.52 -4.89 4.55
N LEU A 82 3.40 -5.85 4.32
CA LEU A 82 3.07 -7.24 4.04
C LEU A 82 3.87 -8.15 4.96
N ALA A 83 3.20 -9.11 5.59
CA ALA A 83 3.86 -10.12 6.38
C ALA A 83 3.13 -11.46 6.30
N GLU A 84 3.82 -12.57 6.54
CA GLU A 84 3.19 -13.83 6.90
C GLU A 84 2.66 -13.74 8.35
N PRO A 85 1.49 -14.32 8.66
CA PRO A 85 0.99 -14.37 10.04
C PRO A 85 2.00 -15.00 10.98
N GLY A 86 2.34 -14.30 12.06
CA GLY A 86 3.27 -14.76 13.09
C GLY A 86 4.76 -14.72 12.72
N ALA A 87 5.13 -14.31 11.50
CA ALA A 87 6.52 -14.11 11.13
C ALA A 87 7.04 -12.74 11.61
N GLU A 88 8.29 -12.64 12.04
CA GLU A 88 8.92 -11.36 12.38
C GLU A 88 9.23 -10.52 11.13
N PRO A 89 9.83 -11.07 10.05
CA PRO A 89 10.12 -10.30 8.85
C PRO A 89 8.85 -9.81 8.16
N TYR A 90 8.95 -8.64 7.55
CA TYR A 90 7.88 -8.05 6.74
C TYR A 90 8.45 -7.16 5.64
N TRP A 91 7.59 -6.75 4.71
CA TRP A 91 7.92 -5.83 3.61
C TRP A 91 7.13 -4.55 3.76
N GLU A 92 7.77 -3.46 3.37
CA GLU A 92 7.20 -2.12 3.36
C GLU A 92 7.32 -1.54 1.96
N GLY A 93 6.19 -1.24 1.33
CA GLY A 93 6.13 -0.57 0.04
C GLY A 93 5.80 0.91 0.21
N ASN A 94 6.59 1.77 -0.42
CA ASN A 94 6.44 3.23 -0.40
C ASN A 94 6.25 3.74 -1.82
N LEU A 95 5.18 4.51 -2.07
CA LEU A 95 4.74 4.97 -3.37
C LEU A 95 4.48 6.49 -3.30
N ALA A 96 5.38 7.29 -3.84
CA ALA A 96 5.19 8.74 -3.90
C ALA A 96 4.37 9.13 -5.13
N PRO A 97 3.49 10.14 -5.04
CA PRO A 97 2.73 10.62 -6.20
C PRO A 97 3.58 11.18 -7.34
N SER A 98 4.87 11.40 -7.10
CA SER A 98 5.86 11.75 -8.13
C SER A 98 6.16 10.61 -9.10
N GLY A 99 5.91 9.36 -8.69
CA GLY A 99 6.29 8.14 -9.38
C GLY A 99 7.46 7.41 -8.72
N ASP A 100 8.22 8.05 -7.84
CA ASP A 100 9.27 7.40 -7.07
C ASP A 100 8.68 6.37 -6.10
N TRP A 101 9.45 5.31 -5.84
CA TRP A 101 9.00 4.17 -5.07
C TRP A 101 10.13 3.49 -4.31
N ASN A 102 9.77 2.67 -3.34
CA ASN A 102 10.63 1.63 -2.80
C ASN A 102 9.80 0.44 -2.31
N LEU A 103 10.45 -0.69 -2.23
CA LEU A 103 10.00 -1.85 -1.48
C LEU A 103 11.17 -2.28 -0.60
N PHE A 104 10.98 -2.18 0.69
CA PHE A 104 11.95 -2.59 1.69
C PHE A 104 11.58 -3.95 2.28
N ARG A 105 12.59 -4.69 2.69
CA ARG A 105 12.47 -5.82 3.59
C ARG A 105 13.02 -5.44 4.96
N LEU A 106 12.27 -5.78 6.00
CA LEU A 106 12.67 -5.63 7.39
C LEU A 106 12.77 -7.01 8.05
N SER A 107 13.77 -7.21 8.90
CA SER A 107 13.99 -8.46 9.64
C SER A 107 13.12 -8.56 10.89
N GLY A 108 12.59 -7.46 11.39
CA GLY A 108 11.73 -7.34 12.55
C GLY A 108 11.30 -5.90 12.74
N TYR A 109 10.59 -5.61 13.83
CA TYR A 109 10.07 -4.28 14.11
C TYR A 109 11.13 -3.18 14.01
N ARG A 110 11.01 -2.34 12.96
CA ARG A 110 11.95 -1.24 12.62
C ARG A 110 13.43 -1.67 12.50
N GLN A 111 13.70 -2.94 12.14
CA GLN A 111 15.04 -3.46 12.05
C GLN A 111 15.39 -3.96 10.65
N GLY A 112 16.65 -3.75 10.25
CA GLY A 112 17.21 -4.32 9.03
C GLY A 112 16.58 -3.77 7.75
N LEU A 113 16.10 -2.52 7.75
CA LEU A 113 15.53 -1.86 6.57
C LEU A 113 16.50 -1.92 5.39
N THR A 114 16.19 -2.73 4.39
CA THR A 114 17.00 -2.89 3.17
C THR A 114 16.09 -2.96 1.96
N PRO A 115 16.45 -2.34 0.83
CA PRO A 115 15.68 -2.49 -0.40
C PRO A 115 15.57 -3.97 -0.81
N GLU A 116 14.38 -4.41 -1.16
CA GLU A 116 14.15 -5.77 -1.64
C GLU A 116 14.76 -5.95 -3.04
N PRO A 117 15.82 -6.77 -3.19
CA PRO A 117 16.52 -6.88 -4.47
C PRO A 117 15.75 -7.66 -5.53
N ALA A 118 14.80 -8.51 -5.14
CA ALA A 118 14.00 -9.29 -6.06
C ALA A 118 13.03 -8.43 -6.91
N ILE A 119 12.70 -7.23 -6.43
CA ILE A 119 11.83 -6.29 -7.13
C ILE A 119 12.71 -5.17 -7.73
N SER A 120 13.04 -5.25 -8.99
CA SER A 120 13.84 -4.24 -9.69
C SER A 120 13.03 -3.05 -10.20
N ALA A 121 11.72 -3.21 -10.36
CA ALA A 121 10.77 -2.17 -10.77
C ALA A 121 9.41 -2.43 -10.09
N LEU A 122 8.75 -1.37 -9.70
CA LEU A 122 7.38 -1.41 -9.16
C LEU A 122 6.56 -0.32 -9.88
N PRO A 123 6.07 -0.62 -11.09
CA PRO A 123 5.26 0.35 -11.83
C PRO A 123 3.90 0.53 -11.17
N PHE A 124 3.48 1.78 -11.07
CA PHE A 124 2.15 2.15 -10.59
C PHE A 124 1.63 3.37 -11.34
N VAL A 125 0.33 3.60 -11.26
CA VAL A 125 -0.35 4.69 -11.94
C VAL A 125 -0.87 5.67 -10.91
N VAL A 126 -0.66 6.96 -11.16
CA VAL A 126 -1.24 8.06 -10.39
C VAL A 126 -2.10 8.88 -11.33
N GLU A 127 -3.41 8.87 -11.06
CA GLU A 127 -4.40 9.65 -11.79
C GLU A 127 -4.85 10.81 -10.90
N ARG A 128 -4.67 12.04 -11.39
CA ARG A 128 -5.12 13.27 -10.70
C ARG A 128 -6.41 13.72 -11.33
N ALA A 129 -7.46 13.75 -10.55
CA ALA A 129 -8.76 14.28 -10.97
C ALA A 129 -9.17 15.43 -10.04
N GLY A 130 -10.08 16.29 -10.50
CA GLY A 130 -10.56 17.40 -9.70
C GLY A 130 -11.08 16.94 -8.34
N GLY A 131 -10.43 17.41 -7.27
CA GLY A 131 -10.76 17.05 -5.89
C GLY A 131 -10.05 15.82 -5.34
N GLY A 132 -8.90 15.39 -5.92
CA GLY A 132 -8.10 14.33 -5.33
C GLY A 132 -7.18 13.58 -6.28
N LEU A 133 -6.75 12.39 -5.86
CA LEU A 133 -5.95 11.50 -6.69
C LEU A 133 -6.30 10.02 -6.43
N ASP A 134 -6.14 9.21 -7.45
CA ASP A 134 -6.12 7.75 -7.38
C ASP A 134 -4.68 7.25 -7.62
N LEU A 135 -4.24 6.27 -6.82
CA LEU A 135 -2.99 5.56 -7.01
C LEU A 135 -3.29 4.06 -7.10
N MET A 136 -2.77 3.41 -8.14
CA MET A 136 -2.98 1.98 -8.38
C MET A 136 -1.65 1.28 -8.60
N VAL A 137 -1.37 0.24 -7.82
CA VAL A 137 -0.16 -0.59 -7.91
C VAL A 137 -0.54 -2.06 -7.96
N THR A 138 0.26 -2.85 -8.66
CA THR A 138 0.20 -4.32 -8.60
C THR A 138 1.60 -4.86 -8.30
N LEU A 139 1.71 -5.60 -7.20
CA LEU A 139 2.93 -6.27 -6.77
C LEU A 139 2.86 -7.75 -7.14
N ASP A 140 3.91 -8.26 -7.75
CA ASP A 140 4.11 -9.69 -7.99
C ASP A 140 4.70 -10.34 -6.71
N LEU A 141 3.87 -11.05 -5.97
CA LEU A 141 4.28 -11.81 -4.78
C LEU A 141 5.12 -13.05 -5.16
N GLY A 142 5.02 -13.50 -6.42
CA GLY A 142 5.81 -14.62 -6.94
C GLY A 142 7.31 -14.32 -6.98
N ALA A 143 7.68 -13.04 -7.09
CA ALA A 143 9.07 -12.59 -6.98
C ALA A 143 9.57 -12.56 -5.52
N LEU A 144 8.69 -12.68 -4.53
CA LEU A 144 8.98 -12.65 -3.09
C LEU A 144 8.76 -14.03 -2.47
N PRO A 145 9.32 -14.31 -1.28
CA PRO A 145 9.03 -15.55 -0.55
C PRO A 145 7.60 -15.56 0.04
N LEU A 146 6.66 -14.86 -0.60
CA LEU A 146 5.26 -14.70 -0.20
C LEU A 146 4.29 -15.41 -1.17
N ALA A 147 4.79 -16.05 -2.22
CA ALA A 147 3.97 -16.77 -3.19
C ALA A 147 3.12 -17.84 -2.51
N GLY A 148 1.82 -17.85 -2.77
CA GLY A 148 0.88 -18.80 -2.18
C GLY A 148 0.75 -18.77 -0.66
N ARG A 149 1.42 -17.84 0.05
CA ARG A 149 1.36 -17.72 1.51
C ARG A 149 0.17 -16.90 1.96
N PRO A 150 -0.44 -17.20 3.13
CA PRO A 150 -1.38 -16.28 3.76
C PRO A 150 -0.65 -14.99 4.15
N LEU A 151 -1.32 -13.86 4.05
CA LEU A 151 -0.73 -12.55 4.31
C LEU A 151 -1.55 -11.76 5.34
N GLU A 152 -0.84 -11.04 6.18
CA GLU A 152 -1.35 -9.92 6.97
C GLU A 152 -0.86 -8.63 6.32
N LEU A 153 -1.76 -7.64 6.22
CA LEU A 153 -1.45 -6.37 5.57
C LEU A 153 -1.86 -5.18 6.44
N ALA A 154 -1.01 -4.16 6.43
CA ALA A 154 -1.42 -2.80 6.74
C ALA A 154 -1.43 -1.98 5.46
N VAL A 155 -2.36 -1.04 5.38
CA VAL A 155 -2.44 -0.02 4.34
C VAL A 155 -2.43 1.32 5.05
N THR A 156 -1.51 2.19 4.65
CA THR A 156 -1.24 3.44 5.34
C THR A 156 -0.94 4.56 4.34
N ALA A 157 -0.87 5.78 4.81
CA ALA A 157 -0.33 6.89 4.05
C ALA A 157 0.19 7.99 4.98
N VAL A 158 1.25 8.63 4.56
CA VAL A 158 1.66 9.94 5.04
C VAL A 158 1.07 10.99 4.11
N VAL A 159 0.44 12.01 4.64
CA VAL A 159 -0.17 13.10 3.88
C VAL A 159 0.36 14.42 4.42
N GLU A 160 1.15 15.11 3.61
CA GLU A 160 1.66 16.44 3.90
C GLU A 160 0.66 17.48 3.42
N LEU A 161 0.27 18.40 4.29
CA LEU A 161 -0.56 19.54 3.93
C LEU A 161 0.31 20.72 3.44
N ARG A 162 -0.28 21.62 2.70
CA ARG A 162 0.42 22.79 2.14
C ARG A 162 0.93 23.78 3.19
N ASP A 163 0.40 23.72 4.40
CA ASP A 163 0.87 24.49 5.55
C ASP A 163 2.02 23.84 6.30
N GLY A 164 2.43 22.64 5.89
CA GLY A 164 3.53 21.86 6.46
C GLY A 164 3.11 20.87 7.53
N GLU A 165 1.81 20.75 7.85
CA GLU A 165 1.32 19.72 8.76
C GLU A 165 1.45 18.33 8.10
N ILE A 166 1.88 17.33 8.87
CA ILE A 166 1.97 15.92 8.43
C ILE A 166 0.90 15.10 9.14
N LEU A 167 0.04 14.47 8.34
CA LEU A 167 -1.01 13.58 8.81
C LEU A 167 -0.65 12.11 8.51
N TYR A 168 -0.84 11.25 9.50
CA TYR A 168 -0.59 9.81 9.41
C TYR A 168 -1.91 9.06 9.33
N TRP A 169 -2.15 8.39 8.21
CA TRP A 169 -3.39 7.66 7.94
C TRP A 169 -3.13 6.15 7.93
N ALA A 170 -3.96 5.38 8.63
CA ALA A 170 -3.87 3.93 8.70
C ALA A 170 -5.23 3.26 8.84
N LEU A 171 -5.27 1.94 8.64
CA LEU A 171 -6.44 1.12 8.96
C LEU A 171 -6.78 1.18 10.45
N ALA A 172 -5.75 1.15 11.29
CA ALA A 172 -5.85 1.26 12.73
C ALA A 172 -4.58 1.92 13.30
N HIS A 173 -4.72 2.57 14.43
CA HIS A 173 -3.63 3.16 15.22
C HIS A 173 -3.64 2.52 16.61
N PRO A 174 -2.95 1.38 16.80
CA PRO A 174 -3.01 0.62 18.05
C PRO A 174 -2.28 1.28 19.22
N GLY A 175 -1.32 2.18 18.96
CA GLY A 175 -0.49 2.84 19.95
C GLY A 175 -0.90 4.28 20.27
N GLU A 176 -0.19 4.87 21.25
CA GLU A 176 -0.34 6.29 21.63
C GLU A 176 0.35 7.26 20.66
N GLN A 177 1.11 6.73 19.70
CA GLN A 177 1.78 7.46 18.63
C GLN A 177 1.46 6.81 17.29
N ALA A 178 1.51 7.60 16.21
CA ALA A 178 1.40 7.07 14.87
C ALA A 178 2.60 6.17 14.56
N ASP A 179 2.36 4.89 14.39
CA ASP A 179 3.39 3.92 14.06
C ASP A 179 2.84 2.81 13.16
N PHE A 180 3.23 2.84 11.90
CA PHE A 180 2.76 1.92 10.89
C PHE A 180 3.42 0.53 10.96
N HIS A 181 4.53 0.40 11.70
CA HIS A 181 5.25 -0.87 11.85
C HIS A 181 4.66 -1.80 12.91
N TRP A 182 3.71 -1.32 13.71
CA TRP A 182 3.05 -2.15 14.72
C TRP A 182 2.20 -3.23 14.07
N ARG A 183 2.49 -4.49 14.38
CA ARG A 183 1.82 -5.66 13.77
C ARG A 183 0.32 -5.70 14.06
N GLU A 184 -0.12 -5.15 15.18
CA GLU A 184 -1.53 -5.01 15.54
C GLU A 184 -2.29 -4.10 14.56
N GLY A 185 -1.58 -3.24 13.82
CA GLY A 185 -2.12 -2.42 12.75
C GLY A 185 -2.32 -3.15 11.42
N PHE A 186 -1.81 -4.39 11.26
CA PHE A 186 -1.96 -5.21 10.06
C PHE A 186 -3.34 -5.89 10.05
N GLY A 187 -4.38 -5.08 9.83
CA GLY A 187 -5.78 -5.45 10.04
C GLY A 187 -6.43 -6.22 8.88
N LEU A 188 -5.76 -6.38 7.72
CA LEU A 188 -6.30 -7.10 6.57
C LEU A 188 -5.61 -8.46 6.42
N ARG A 189 -6.39 -9.47 6.00
CA ARG A 189 -5.90 -10.85 5.78
C ARG A 189 -6.29 -11.35 4.40
N LEU A 190 -5.33 -11.96 3.70
CA LEU A 190 -5.49 -12.56 2.37
C LEU A 190 -4.97 -13.98 2.31
#